data_4bde3d76572d37e7db8ead31c3b9cb35
#
_entry.id   4bde3d76572d37e7db8ead31c3b9cb35
#
_cell.length_a   1.000
_cell.length_b   1.000
_cell.length_c   1.000
_cell.angle_alpha   90.00
_cell.angle_beta   90.00
_cell.angle_gamma   90.00
#
_symmetry.space_group_name_H-M   'P 1'
#
loop_
_entity.id
_entity.type
_entity.pdbx_description
1 polymer ?
#
loop_
_entity_poly.entity_id
_entity_poly.type
_entity_poly.pdbx_seq_one_letter_code
_entity_poly.pdbx_strand_id
1 'polypeptide(L)'
;MAASGSKVDLTRTFTFRNSKQTYTGIPIIVANMDTVGTFEMAVVMAKHAMFTAIHKHYSLEEWKLFAANHPECLEHVAASSGSGQDDLKKLTSILEAIPAIKYICLDVANGYSEYFVEFVKSVRALFPHHTIMAGNVVTGEMVEELIISGADIIKVGIGPGSVCTTRIKTGVGYPQLSAVIECADSAHGLKGHIISDGGCNCPGDVAKAFGAGADFVMIGGMFAGHDQSAGDIIERNGKKVKLFYGMSSDTAMKKHAGGVAEYRETRVVMSLPHAEKMTGTTGRTKRQWDKGIKGMKKGTCVPPLLPRSASLSESKSKGKVQNGKIGQQRLRFGSRPEDSSFFKTT
;
A
#
# COMPACT_ATOMS: atom_id res chain seq x y z
N MET A 1 -14.87 27.94 8.50
CA MET A 1 -15.15 27.72 7.08
C MET A 1 -14.06 28.43 6.28
N ALA A 2 -13.26 27.70 5.48
CA ALA A 2 -12.28 28.33 4.62
C ALA A 2 -13.00 29.07 3.50
N ALA A 3 -12.56 30.28 3.20
CA ALA A 3 -13.12 31.09 2.14
C ALA A 3 -13.11 30.33 0.80
N SER A 4 -14.20 30.38 0.05
CA SER A 4 -14.34 29.74 -1.26
C SER A 4 -13.34 30.36 -2.24
N GLY A 5 -12.19 29.72 -2.46
CA GLY A 5 -11.19 30.20 -3.41
C GLY A 5 -9.73 29.93 -3.06
N SER A 6 -9.37 29.65 -1.81
CA SER A 6 -7.99 29.31 -1.47
C SER A 6 -7.64 27.90 -1.99
N LYS A 7 -6.63 27.82 -2.87
CA LYS A 7 -6.01 26.52 -3.22
C LYS A 7 -5.37 25.96 -1.96
N VAL A 8 -5.88 24.84 -1.46
CA VAL A 8 -5.21 24.10 -0.38
C VAL A 8 -3.97 23.45 -0.99
N ASP A 9 -2.82 23.70 -0.39
CA ASP A 9 -1.59 23.01 -0.71
C ASP A 9 -1.63 21.60 -0.07
N LEU A 10 -1.49 20.56 -0.92
CA LEU A 10 -1.45 19.17 -0.51
C LEU A 10 -0.02 18.62 -0.39
N THR A 11 0.97 19.45 -0.73
CA THR A 11 2.38 19.08 -0.66
C THR A 11 2.78 18.82 0.79
N ARG A 12 3.56 17.77 1.00
CA ARG A 12 4.15 17.39 2.28
C ARG A 12 5.63 17.14 2.09
N THR A 13 6.40 17.40 3.14
CA THR A 13 7.84 17.10 3.18
C THR A 13 8.10 16.07 4.26
N PHE A 14 8.82 15.00 3.90
CA PHE A 14 9.22 13.92 4.78
C PHE A 14 10.74 13.78 4.77
N THR A 15 11.33 13.50 5.94
CA THR A 15 12.74 13.13 6.07
C THR A 15 12.82 11.71 6.57
N PHE A 16 13.53 10.86 5.85
CA PHE A 16 13.56 9.43 6.11
C PHE A 16 14.64 9.04 7.13
N ARG A 17 14.28 8.08 8.02
CA ARG A 17 15.13 7.71 9.16
C ARG A 17 16.47 7.11 8.74
N ASN A 18 16.47 6.16 7.82
CA ASN A 18 17.65 5.37 7.46
C ASN A 18 18.43 6.00 6.33
N SER A 19 17.79 6.32 5.21
CA SER A 19 18.42 6.95 4.03
C SER A 19 18.86 8.39 4.26
N LYS A 20 18.27 9.10 5.23
CA LYS A 20 18.45 10.55 5.47
C LYS A 20 18.00 11.44 4.32
N GLN A 21 17.39 10.87 3.30
CA GLN A 21 16.82 11.63 2.18
C GLN A 21 15.56 12.39 2.61
N THR A 22 15.23 13.41 1.81
CA THR A 22 13.99 14.18 1.96
C THR A 22 13.16 14.05 0.70
N TYR A 23 11.86 13.84 0.84
CA TYR A 23 10.87 13.86 -0.23
C TYR A 23 9.93 15.04 -0.02
N THR A 24 9.62 15.77 -1.10
CA THR A 24 8.60 16.82 -1.10
C THR A 24 7.65 16.59 -2.27
N GLY A 25 6.37 16.42 -1.98
CA GLY A 25 5.35 16.18 -3.00
C GLY A 25 4.00 15.84 -2.37
N ILE A 26 3.03 15.51 -3.20
CA ILE A 26 1.73 15.00 -2.76
C ILE A 26 1.91 13.52 -2.40
N PRO A 27 1.57 13.08 -1.19
CA PRO A 27 1.89 11.74 -0.69
C PRO A 27 0.92 10.65 -1.21
N ILE A 28 0.68 10.66 -2.50
CA ILE A 28 -0.08 9.65 -3.24
C ILE A 28 0.86 8.86 -4.12
N ILE A 29 0.83 7.54 -4.00
CA ILE A 29 1.70 6.61 -4.72
C ILE A 29 0.84 5.73 -5.64
N VAL A 30 1.21 5.62 -6.90
CA VAL A 30 0.64 4.60 -7.80
C VAL A 30 1.21 3.24 -7.44
N ALA A 31 0.33 2.25 -7.29
CA ALA A 31 0.71 0.88 -6.91
C ALA A 31 1.60 0.22 -7.97
N ASN A 32 2.55 -0.57 -7.53
CA ASN A 32 3.53 -1.29 -8.34
C ASN A 32 2.95 -2.54 -9.04
N MET A 33 1.78 -2.37 -9.67
CA MET A 33 1.09 -3.39 -10.43
C MET A 33 1.37 -3.22 -11.93
N ASP A 34 1.50 -4.29 -12.68
CA ASP A 34 1.84 -4.27 -14.12
C ASP A 34 0.81 -3.55 -14.98
N THR A 35 -0.42 -3.42 -14.49
CA THR A 35 -1.49 -2.67 -15.18
C THR A 35 -1.57 -1.21 -14.76
N VAL A 36 -0.85 -0.76 -13.75
CA VAL A 36 -1.03 0.58 -13.17
C VAL A 36 0.28 1.33 -12.97
N GLY A 37 1.30 0.69 -12.39
CA GLY A 37 2.61 1.29 -12.09
C GLY A 37 3.53 1.31 -13.33
N THR A 38 3.11 2.00 -14.38
CA THR A 38 3.77 2.07 -15.69
C THR A 38 4.62 3.34 -15.85
N PHE A 39 5.50 3.37 -16.82
CA PHE A 39 6.28 4.55 -17.17
C PHE A 39 5.39 5.71 -17.63
N GLU A 40 4.35 5.42 -18.42
CA GLU A 40 3.38 6.43 -18.88
C GLU A 40 2.62 7.06 -17.70
N MET A 41 2.27 6.25 -16.72
CA MET A 41 1.64 6.74 -15.49
C MET A 41 2.62 7.62 -14.70
N ALA A 42 3.89 7.23 -14.59
CA ALA A 42 4.91 8.01 -13.88
C ALA A 42 5.10 9.40 -14.48
N VAL A 43 5.12 9.52 -15.81
CA VAL A 43 5.22 10.82 -16.51
C VAL A 43 4.07 11.76 -16.12
N VAL A 44 2.85 11.25 -16.02
CA VAL A 44 1.69 12.07 -15.64
C VAL A 44 1.71 12.41 -14.16
N MET A 45 2.05 11.44 -13.31
CA MET A 45 2.08 11.63 -11.87
C MET A 45 3.15 12.62 -11.43
N ALA A 46 4.33 12.57 -12.00
CA ALA A 46 5.43 13.51 -11.73
C ALA A 46 5.02 14.97 -11.99
N LYS A 47 4.27 15.23 -13.07
CA LYS A 47 3.72 16.57 -13.40
C LYS A 47 2.79 17.14 -12.30
N HIS A 48 2.30 16.27 -11.43
CA HIS A 48 1.41 16.64 -10.32
C HIS A 48 2.11 16.50 -8.95
N ALA A 49 3.45 16.34 -8.94
CA ALA A 49 4.24 16.08 -7.74
C ALA A 49 3.72 14.87 -6.93
N MET A 50 3.19 13.86 -7.63
CA MET A 50 2.77 12.57 -7.09
C MET A 50 3.77 11.49 -7.47
N PHE A 51 3.72 10.35 -6.79
CA PHE A 51 4.74 9.31 -6.85
C PHE A 51 4.24 8.04 -7.57
N THR A 52 5.14 7.33 -8.25
CA THR A 52 4.82 6.04 -8.88
C THR A 52 5.82 4.97 -8.45
N ALA A 53 5.35 3.88 -7.87
CA ALA A 53 6.12 2.67 -7.74
C ALA A 53 6.03 1.90 -9.07
N ILE A 54 7.11 1.90 -9.84
CA ILE A 54 7.17 1.22 -11.14
C ILE A 54 7.24 -0.28 -10.91
N HIS A 55 6.39 -1.05 -11.61
CA HIS A 55 6.36 -2.50 -11.47
C HIS A 55 7.68 -3.17 -11.90
N LYS A 56 8.00 -4.32 -11.32
CA LYS A 56 9.29 -5.02 -11.49
C LYS A 56 9.52 -5.69 -12.85
N HIS A 57 8.56 -5.67 -13.76
CA HIS A 57 8.60 -6.46 -14.98
C HIS A 57 9.30 -5.76 -16.15
N TYR A 58 9.52 -4.44 -16.10
CA TYR A 58 10.31 -3.73 -17.11
C TYR A 58 11.77 -4.21 -17.11
N SER A 59 12.36 -4.33 -18.30
CA SER A 59 13.77 -4.66 -18.49
C SER A 59 14.69 -3.48 -18.16
N LEU A 60 15.99 -3.76 -18.03
CA LEU A 60 17.01 -2.71 -17.86
C LEU A 60 17.03 -1.72 -19.04
N GLU A 61 16.86 -2.22 -20.26
CA GLU A 61 16.87 -1.37 -21.45
C GLU A 61 15.67 -0.43 -21.51
N GLU A 62 14.47 -0.90 -21.11
CA GLU A 62 13.29 -0.06 -21.00
C GLU A 62 13.48 1.02 -19.92
N TRP A 63 14.10 0.69 -18.79
CA TRP A 63 14.44 1.65 -17.74
C TRP A 63 15.43 2.72 -18.23
N LYS A 64 16.47 2.33 -18.97
CA LYS A 64 17.43 3.28 -19.57
C LYS A 64 16.76 4.23 -20.54
N LEU A 65 15.89 3.69 -21.40
CA LEU A 65 15.13 4.49 -22.36
C LEU A 65 14.19 5.47 -21.66
N PHE A 66 13.48 5.02 -20.63
CA PHE A 66 12.63 5.88 -19.81
C PHE A 66 13.42 7.00 -19.14
N ALA A 67 14.55 6.67 -18.51
CA ALA A 67 15.39 7.65 -17.82
C ALA A 67 16.00 8.69 -18.77
N ALA A 68 16.36 8.28 -20.00
CA ALA A 68 16.88 9.18 -21.01
C ALA A 68 15.80 10.17 -21.53
N ASN A 69 14.56 9.68 -21.71
CA ASN A 69 13.47 10.48 -22.25
C ASN A 69 12.73 11.33 -21.21
N HIS A 70 12.76 10.91 -19.94
CA HIS A 70 12.01 11.52 -18.85
C HIS A 70 12.83 11.67 -17.56
N PRO A 71 13.99 12.34 -17.60
CA PRO A 71 14.84 12.50 -16.43
C PRO A 71 14.15 13.26 -15.30
N GLU A 72 13.19 14.14 -15.62
CA GLU A 72 12.40 14.91 -14.64
C GLU A 72 11.48 14.05 -13.77
N CYS A 73 11.20 12.80 -14.20
CA CYS A 73 10.34 11.89 -13.46
C CYS A 73 11.10 11.09 -12.38
N LEU A 74 12.42 11.00 -12.46
CA LEU A 74 13.23 10.07 -11.66
C LEU A 74 13.19 10.38 -10.14
N GLU A 75 12.89 11.61 -9.75
CA GLU A 75 12.68 11.98 -8.34
C GLU A 75 11.33 11.52 -7.78
N HIS A 76 10.39 11.11 -8.65
CA HIS A 76 9.04 10.70 -8.31
C HIS A 76 8.75 9.24 -8.61
N VAL A 77 9.78 8.40 -8.74
CA VAL A 77 9.62 6.97 -9.01
C VAL A 77 10.43 6.10 -8.06
N ALA A 78 9.90 4.90 -7.77
CA ALA A 78 10.64 3.83 -7.14
C ALA A 78 10.81 2.66 -8.10
N ALA A 79 11.99 2.05 -8.10
CA ALA A 79 12.20 0.75 -8.73
C ALA A 79 11.69 -0.34 -7.81
N SER A 80 10.72 -1.15 -8.28
CA SER A 80 10.16 -2.24 -7.49
C SER A 80 10.90 -3.55 -7.71
N SER A 81 11.01 -4.34 -6.63
CA SER A 81 11.67 -5.64 -6.62
C SER A 81 10.90 -6.62 -5.73
N GLY A 82 10.95 -7.91 -6.06
CA GLY A 82 10.65 -8.97 -5.11
C GLY A 82 11.84 -9.24 -4.20
N SER A 83 11.85 -10.39 -3.53
CA SER A 83 12.93 -10.80 -2.62
C SER A 83 13.81 -11.93 -3.17
N GLY A 84 13.63 -12.33 -4.43
CA GLY A 84 14.45 -13.36 -5.07
C GLY A 84 15.85 -12.86 -5.45
N GLN A 85 16.80 -13.79 -5.61
CA GLN A 85 18.17 -13.45 -6.01
C GLN A 85 18.24 -12.77 -7.38
N ASP A 86 17.42 -13.21 -8.33
CA ASP A 86 17.37 -12.61 -9.67
C ASP A 86 16.65 -11.24 -9.65
N ASP A 87 15.66 -11.06 -8.77
CA ASP A 87 15.04 -9.77 -8.48
C ASP A 87 16.10 -8.77 -7.98
N LEU A 88 16.97 -9.20 -7.05
CA LEU A 88 18.05 -8.35 -6.50
C LEU A 88 19.09 -7.98 -7.56
N LYS A 89 19.54 -8.94 -8.37
CA LYS A 89 20.49 -8.68 -9.47
C LYS A 89 19.93 -7.64 -10.45
N LYS A 90 18.66 -7.80 -10.82
CA LYS A 90 17.98 -6.86 -11.72
C LYS A 90 17.86 -5.47 -11.10
N LEU A 91 17.43 -5.38 -9.83
CA LEU A 91 17.37 -4.12 -9.10
C LEU A 91 18.73 -3.42 -9.08
N THR A 92 19.79 -4.16 -8.73
CA THR A 92 21.17 -3.64 -8.71
C THR A 92 21.57 -3.07 -10.07
N SER A 93 21.34 -3.83 -11.15
CA SER A 93 21.67 -3.37 -12.51
C SER A 93 20.91 -2.09 -12.90
N ILE A 94 19.66 -1.94 -12.49
CA ILE A 94 18.87 -0.72 -12.77
C ILE A 94 19.44 0.48 -12.00
N LEU A 95 19.72 0.32 -10.71
CA LEU A 95 20.20 1.43 -9.86
C LEU A 95 21.62 1.85 -10.19
N GLU A 96 22.49 0.91 -10.59
CA GLU A 96 23.85 1.21 -11.11
C GLU A 96 23.79 1.97 -12.43
N ALA A 97 22.89 1.56 -13.33
CA ALA A 97 22.75 2.21 -14.64
C ALA A 97 22.08 3.59 -14.57
N ILE A 98 21.24 3.81 -13.56
CA ILE A 98 20.43 5.05 -13.39
C ILE A 98 20.57 5.56 -11.95
N PRO A 99 21.70 6.17 -11.58
CA PRO A 99 21.95 6.64 -10.20
C PRO A 99 21.00 7.73 -9.71
N ALA A 100 20.23 8.33 -10.61
CA ALA A 100 19.22 9.34 -10.28
C ALA A 100 17.98 8.74 -9.60
N ILE A 101 17.75 7.43 -9.71
CA ILE A 101 16.67 6.75 -8.96
C ILE A 101 17.10 6.67 -7.50
N LYS A 102 16.28 7.24 -6.60
CA LYS A 102 16.58 7.34 -5.16
C LYS A 102 15.73 6.40 -4.30
N TYR A 103 14.72 5.75 -4.87
CA TYR A 103 13.71 4.99 -4.12
C TYR A 103 13.63 3.55 -4.60
N ILE A 104 13.56 2.64 -3.64
CA ILE A 104 13.39 1.19 -3.84
C ILE A 104 12.06 0.77 -3.22
N CYS A 105 11.28 -0.05 -3.92
CA CYS A 105 10.06 -0.65 -3.39
C CYS A 105 10.20 -2.17 -3.34
N LEU A 106 10.41 -2.72 -2.15
CA LEU A 106 10.46 -4.15 -1.89
C LEU A 106 9.06 -4.67 -1.57
N ASP A 107 8.52 -5.48 -2.47
CA ASP A 107 7.12 -5.92 -2.42
C ASP A 107 7.02 -7.43 -2.40
N VAL A 108 6.49 -7.97 -1.30
CA VAL A 108 6.22 -9.39 -1.10
C VAL A 108 4.79 -9.62 -0.59
N ALA A 109 4.23 -10.78 -0.89
CA ALA A 109 2.90 -11.14 -0.43
C ALA A 109 2.81 -11.33 1.10
N ASN A 110 3.93 -11.65 1.75
CA ASN A 110 4.04 -11.89 3.18
C ASN A 110 5.37 -11.32 3.70
N GLY A 111 5.32 -10.17 4.37
CA GLY A 111 6.47 -9.49 4.96
C GLY A 111 6.93 -10.07 6.30
N TYR A 112 6.29 -11.15 6.80
CA TYR A 112 6.57 -11.73 8.12
C TYR A 112 7.66 -12.82 8.13
N SER A 113 8.25 -13.13 6.97
CA SER A 113 9.30 -14.14 6.93
C SER A 113 10.63 -13.56 7.35
N GLU A 114 11.41 -14.33 8.14
CA GLU A 114 12.79 -14.01 8.51
C GLU A 114 13.65 -13.73 7.26
N TYR A 115 13.44 -14.51 6.21
CA TYR A 115 14.09 -14.30 4.92
C TYR A 115 13.88 -12.90 4.36
N PHE A 116 12.67 -12.33 4.49
CA PHE A 116 12.39 -10.98 4.00
C PHE A 116 13.08 -9.91 4.85
N VAL A 117 13.14 -10.11 6.15
CA VAL A 117 13.88 -9.22 7.08
C VAL A 117 15.36 -9.16 6.71
N GLU A 118 15.99 -10.32 6.54
CA GLU A 118 17.40 -10.40 6.12
C GLU A 118 17.63 -9.83 4.71
N PHE A 119 16.66 -9.99 3.82
CA PHE A 119 16.71 -9.38 2.50
C PHE A 119 16.69 -7.85 2.59
N VAL A 120 15.85 -7.25 3.44
CA VAL A 120 15.81 -5.79 3.67
C VAL A 120 17.17 -5.30 4.22
N LYS A 121 17.77 -6.02 5.18
CA LYS A 121 19.11 -5.71 5.70
C LYS A 121 20.17 -5.73 4.59
N SER A 122 20.12 -6.74 3.73
CA SER A 122 21.04 -6.89 2.60
C SER A 122 20.89 -5.74 1.60
N VAL A 123 19.66 -5.37 1.25
CA VAL A 123 19.39 -4.24 0.34
C VAL A 123 19.85 -2.92 0.96
N ARG A 124 19.63 -2.72 2.27
CA ARG A 124 20.14 -1.52 2.98
C ARG A 124 21.66 -1.45 2.96
N ALA A 125 22.35 -2.57 3.16
CA ALA A 125 23.81 -2.62 3.11
C ALA A 125 24.36 -2.27 1.72
N LEU A 126 23.70 -2.74 0.65
CA LEU A 126 24.08 -2.45 -0.74
C LEU A 126 23.75 -1.01 -1.16
N PHE A 127 22.63 -0.48 -0.66
CA PHE A 127 22.10 0.82 -1.06
C PHE A 127 21.87 1.74 0.17
N PRO A 128 22.94 2.18 0.86
CA PRO A 128 22.84 2.89 2.15
C PRO A 128 22.10 4.23 2.06
N HIS A 129 22.08 4.84 0.89
CA HIS A 129 21.49 6.18 0.68
C HIS A 129 20.11 6.14 0.00
N HIS A 130 19.63 4.99 -0.46
CA HIS A 130 18.31 4.88 -1.07
C HIS A 130 17.21 4.82 -0.02
N THR A 131 16.08 5.45 -0.30
CA THR A 131 14.88 5.30 0.52
C THR A 131 14.20 3.97 0.18
N ILE A 132 14.07 3.10 1.17
CA ILE A 132 13.51 1.75 1.02
C ILE A 132 12.08 1.72 1.55
N MET A 133 11.14 1.42 0.66
CA MET A 133 9.77 1.02 0.99
C MET A 133 9.73 -0.50 1.08
N ALA A 134 9.18 -1.09 2.14
CA ALA A 134 9.14 -2.55 2.32
C ALA A 134 7.79 -3.02 2.86
N GLY A 135 7.30 -4.15 2.39
CA GLY A 135 6.06 -4.77 2.89
C GLY A 135 5.60 -5.92 1.97
N ASN A 136 4.38 -6.47 2.27
CA ASN A 136 3.36 -5.86 3.12
C ASN A 136 3.24 -6.55 4.47
N VAL A 137 2.91 -5.75 5.46
CA VAL A 137 2.63 -6.18 6.84
C VAL A 137 1.36 -5.47 7.37
N VAL A 138 0.87 -5.87 8.55
CA VAL A 138 -0.36 -5.31 9.15
C VAL A 138 -0.30 -5.18 10.68
N THR A 139 0.86 -5.43 11.31
CA THR A 139 1.05 -5.34 12.76
C THR A 139 2.19 -4.40 13.12
N GLY A 140 2.08 -3.77 14.30
CA GLY A 140 3.06 -2.82 14.81
C GLY A 140 4.45 -3.42 14.99
N GLU A 141 4.53 -4.63 15.55
CA GLU A 141 5.81 -5.31 15.81
C GLU A 141 6.60 -5.53 14.51
N MET A 142 5.91 -5.93 13.43
CA MET A 142 6.59 -6.16 12.16
C MET A 142 6.99 -4.87 11.45
N VAL A 143 6.23 -3.80 11.67
CA VAL A 143 6.61 -2.44 11.24
C VAL A 143 7.93 -2.02 11.91
N GLU A 144 8.02 -2.20 13.23
CA GLU A 144 9.22 -1.89 14.00
C GLU A 144 10.43 -2.70 13.52
N GLU A 145 10.25 -4.01 13.35
CA GLU A 145 11.30 -4.92 12.86
C GLU A 145 11.85 -4.48 11.50
N LEU A 146 10.98 -4.17 10.54
CA LEU A 146 11.41 -3.74 9.21
C LEU A 146 12.10 -2.37 9.21
N ILE A 147 11.65 -1.42 10.05
CA ILE A 147 12.30 -0.11 10.19
C ILE A 147 13.70 -0.27 10.79
N ILE A 148 13.85 -1.07 11.84
CA ILE A 148 15.14 -1.34 12.48
C ILE A 148 16.07 -2.07 11.50
N SER A 149 15.54 -2.95 10.67
CA SER A 149 16.28 -3.68 9.63
C SER A 149 16.69 -2.81 8.43
N GLY A 150 16.26 -1.55 8.38
CA GLY A 150 16.75 -0.59 7.39
C GLY A 150 15.71 -0.04 6.42
N ALA A 151 14.43 -0.43 6.52
CA ALA A 151 13.39 0.21 5.72
C ALA A 151 13.05 1.60 6.26
N ASP A 152 12.70 2.53 5.37
CA ASP A 152 12.30 3.89 5.71
C ASP A 152 10.79 4.04 5.79
N ILE A 153 10.08 3.32 4.92
CA ILE A 153 8.64 3.39 4.77
C ILE A 153 8.08 1.97 4.71
N ILE A 154 7.09 1.67 5.51
CA ILE A 154 6.48 0.34 5.56
C ILE A 154 5.16 0.31 4.81
N LYS A 155 5.00 -0.63 3.88
CA LYS A 155 3.75 -0.88 3.16
C LYS A 155 2.82 -1.72 4.03
N VAL A 156 1.69 -1.11 4.40
CA VAL A 156 0.69 -1.68 5.31
C VAL A 156 -0.56 -2.08 4.54
N GLY A 157 -0.86 -3.38 4.55
CA GLY A 157 -2.08 -3.93 3.96
C GLY A 157 -1.92 -5.35 3.43
N ILE A 158 -2.73 -6.27 3.95
CA ILE A 158 -2.84 -7.64 3.46
C ILE A 158 -4.29 -7.91 3.11
N GLY A 159 -4.56 -8.05 1.80
CA GLY A 159 -5.86 -8.39 1.27
C GLY A 159 -6.91 -7.29 1.18
N PRO A 160 -6.65 -5.97 1.37
CA PRO A 160 -7.70 -4.97 1.31
C PRO A 160 -8.10 -4.58 -0.12
N GLY A 161 -7.27 -4.87 -1.11
CA GLY A 161 -7.50 -4.49 -2.51
C GLY A 161 -8.74 -5.18 -3.10
N SER A 162 -9.45 -4.47 -3.99
CA SER A 162 -10.68 -4.96 -4.63
C SER A 162 -10.46 -6.20 -5.50
N VAL A 163 -9.26 -6.37 -6.05
CA VAL A 163 -8.85 -7.53 -6.87
C VAL A 163 -8.10 -8.60 -6.07
N CYS A 164 -7.86 -8.35 -4.76
CA CYS A 164 -7.12 -9.28 -3.92
C CYS A 164 -7.98 -10.47 -3.49
N THR A 165 -7.45 -11.68 -3.66
CA THR A 165 -8.12 -12.92 -3.25
C THR A 165 -7.56 -13.51 -1.96
N THR A 166 -6.53 -12.94 -1.37
CA THR A 166 -5.83 -13.46 -0.19
C THR A 166 -6.79 -13.78 0.96
N ARG A 167 -7.65 -12.83 1.35
CA ARG A 167 -8.60 -13.02 2.45
C ARG A 167 -9.59 -14.16 2.19
N ILE A 168 -9.99 -14.35 0.93
CA ILE A 168 -10.97 -15.39 0.53
C ILE A 168 -10.28 -16.76 0.49
N LYS A 169 -9.07 -16.82 -0.05
CA LYS A 169 -8.35 -18.08 -0.28
C LYS A 169 -7.63 -18.60 0.96
N THR A 170 -7.07 -17.71 1.78
CA THR A 170 -6.23 -18.08 2.92
C THR A 170 -6.84 -17.74 4.29
N GLY A 171 -7.89 -16.91 4.33
CA GLY A 171 -8.42 -16.34 5.56
C GLY A 171 -7.50 -15.26 6.19
N VAL A 172 -6.32 -15.02 5.62
CA VAL A 172 -5.36 -14.06 6.14
C VAL A 172 -5.70 -12.64 5.69
N GLY A 173 -5.67 -11.71 6.63
CA GLY A 173 -5.89 -10.29 6.39
C GLY A 173 -6.21 -9.55 7.69
N TYR A 174 -6.24 -8.22 7.60
CA TYR A 174 -6.56 -7.35 8.72
C TYR A 174 -7.45 -6.21 8.21
N PRO A 175 -8.41 -5.67 8.98
CA PRO A 175 -9.18 -4.50 8.59
C PRO A 175 -8.25 -3.32 8.35
N GLN A 176 -8.28 -2.75 7.13
CA GLN A 176 -7.24 -1.82 6.68
C GLN A 176 -7.09 -0.59 7.58
N LEU A 177 -8.21 0.02 7.99
CA LEU A 177 -8.16 1.22 8.82
C LEU A 177 -7.52 0.94 10.19
N SER A 178 -7.84 -0.22 10.80
CA SER A 178 -7.25 -0.65 12.08
C SER A 178 -5.76 -0.92 11.93
N ALA A 179 -5.35 -1.62 10.85
CA ALA A 179 -3.93 -1.85 10.55
C ALA A 179 -3.16 -0.53 10.39
N VAL A 180 -3.73 0.45 9.67
CA VAL A 180 -3.09 1.77 9.48
C VAL A 180 -2.90 2.49 10.81
N ILE A 181 -3.91 2.51 11.69
CA ILE A 181 -3.83 3.18 13.01
C ILE A 181 -2.71 2.55 13.86
N GLU A 182 -2.70 1.24 13.98
CA GLU A 182 -1.71 0.49 14.76
C GLU A 182 -0.30 0.66 14.20
N CYS A 183 -0.13 0.43 12.90
CA CYS A 183 1.17 0.52 12.24
C CYS A 183 1.73 1.94 12.19
N ALA A 184 0.87 2.97 12.09
CA ALA A 184 1.30 4.36 12.12
C ALA A 184 1.90 4.72 13.48
N ASP A 185 1.28 4.30 14.58
CA ASP A 185 1.77 4.55 15.93
C ASP A 185 3.17 3.96 16.14
N SER A 186 3.34 2.67 15.79
CA SER A 186 4.63 1.99 15.85
C SER A 186 5.71 2.65 14.96
N ALA A 187 5.36 2.98 13.71
CA ALA A 187 6.33 3.60 12.79
C ALA A 187 6.79 4.98 13.26
N HIS A 188 5.85 5.83 13.67
CA HIS A 188 6.14 7.19 14.09
C HIS A 188 6.96 7.23 15.38
N GLY A 189 6.73 6.28 16.30
CA GLY A 189 7.57 6.09 17.49
C GLY A 189 9.05 5.88 17.18
N LEU A 190 9.35 5.25 16.05
CA LEU A 190 10.69 5.01 15.54
C LEU A 190 11.16 6.03 14.50
N LYS A 191 10.41 7.09 14.24
CA LYS A 191 10.67 8.09 13.17
C LYS A 191 10.70 7.46 11.77
N GLY A 192 9.99 6.36 11.58
CA GLY A 192 9.70 5.75 10.29
C GLY A 192 8.37 6.25 9.73
N HIS A 193 8.02 5.80 8.54
CA HIS A 193 6.80 6.18 7.85
C HIS A 193 6.02 4.95 7.37
N ILE A 194 4.72 5.13 7.10
CA ILE A 194 3.90 4.08 6.53
C ILE A 194 3.19 4.50 5.24
N ILE A 195 2.94 3.53 4.40
CA ILE A 195 2.06 3.60 3.23
C ILE A 195 0.81 2.80 3.55
N SER A 196 -0.38 3.41 3.54
CA SER A 196 -1.63 2.65 3.48
C SER A 196 -1.81 2.09 2.07
N ASP A 197 -1.64 0.77 1.90
CA ASP A 197 -1.66 0.11 0.60
C ASP A 197 -2.91 -0.74 0.40
N GLY A 198 -3.73 -0.34 -0.57
CA GLY A 198 -4.96 -1.00 -0.95
C GLY A 198 -6.20 -0.58 -0.15
N GLY A 199 -7.37 -0.95 -0.68
CA GLY A 199 -8.68 -0.72 -0.04
C GLY A 199 -9.32 0.63 -0.33
N CYS A 200 -8.64 1.59 -0.96
CA CYS A 200 -9.21 2.87 -1.34
C CYS A 200 -9.97 2.77 -2.67
N ASN A 201 -11.27 3.03 -2.64
CA ASN A 201 -12.16 3.01 -3.80
C ASN A 201 -12.70 4.40 -4.17
N CYS A 202 -12.56 5.36 -3.28
CA CYS A 202 -13.01 6.74 -3.47
C CYS A 202 -12.10 7.72 -2.71
N PRO A 203 -12.16 9.03 -3.01
CA PRO A 203 -11.37 10.04 -2.31
C PRO A 203 -11.59 10.07 -0.79
N GLY A 204 -12.80 9.71 -0.33
CA GLY A 204 -13.11 9.63 1.09
C GLY A 204 -12.31 8.54 1.83
N ASP A 205 -12.01 7.42 1.16
CA ASP A 205 -11.18 6.36 1.72
C ASP A 205 -9.72 6.82 1.87
N VAL A 206 -9.23 7.57 0.90
CA VAL A 206 -7.89 8.19 0.96
C VAL A 206 -7.80 9.17 2.14
N ALA A 207 -8.83 10.01 2.32
CA ALA A 207 -8.90 10.94 3.45
C ALA A 207 -8.91 10.19 4.81
N LYS A 208 -9.63 9.07 4.91
CA LYS A 208 -9.63 8.21 6.11
C LYS A 208 -8.26 7.61 6.38
N ALA A 209 -7.55 7.15 5.35
CA ALA A 209 -6.20 6.59 5.50
C ALA A 209 -5.23 7.62 6.08
N PHE A 210 -5.24 8.85 5.57
CA PHE A 210 -4.46 9.96 6.16
C PHE A 210 -4.92 10.31 7.57
N GLY A 211 -6.23 10.37 7.82
CA GLY A 211 -6.81 10.60 9.15
C GLY A 211 -6.46 9.50 10.17
N ALA A 212 -6.17 8.30 9.71
CA ALA A 212 -5.71 7.17 10.52
C ALA A 212 -4.20 7.19 10.80
N GLY A 213 -3.45 8.14 10.23
CA GLY A 213 -2.02 8.31 10.45
C GLY A 213 -1.11 7.84 9.31
N ALA A 214 -1.66 7.42 8.15
CA ALA A 214 -0.82 7.11 7.01
C ALA A 214 -0.05 8.34 6.53
N ASP A 215 1.26 8.19 6.29
CA ASP A 215 2.09 9.22 5.69
C ASP A 215 1.89 9.28 4.18
N PHE A 216 1.72 8.11 3.57
CA PHE A 216 1.47 7.93 2.14
C PHE A 216 0.26 7.01 1.92
N VAL A 217 -0.40 7.16 0.78
CA VAL A 217 -1.47 6.25 0.35
C VAL A 217 -1.13 5.68 -1.02
N MET A 218 -1.04 4.35 -1.12
CA MET A 218 -0.81 3.64 -2.38
C MET A 218 -2.14 3.21 -2.99
N ILE A 219 -2.31 3.51 -4.26
CA ILE A 219 -3.57 3.36 -4.99
C ILE A 219 -3.34 2.56 -6.27
N GLY A 220 -4.12 1.48 -6.47
CA GLY A 220 -4.16 0.70 -7.70
C GLY A 220 -5.47 0.92 -8.46
N GLY A 221 -6.58 0.40 -7.96
CA GLY A 221 -7.86 0.35 -8.66
C GLY A 221 -8.41 1.69 -9.12
N MET A 222 -8.21 2.76 -8.35
CA MET A 222 -8.66 4.10 -8.74
C MET A 222 -7.89 4.67 -9.95
N PHE A 223 -6.69 4.16 -10.22
CA PHE A 223 -5.88 4.55 -11.39
C PHE A 223 -6.05 3.61 -12.58
N ALA A 224 -6.53 2.38 -12.38
CA ALA A 224 -6.59 1.33 -13.40
C ALA A 224 -7.42 1.70 -14.65
N GLY A 225 -8.38 2.61 -14.52
CA GLY A 225 -9.21 3.08 -15.63
C GLY A 225 -8.66 4.28 -16.42
N HIS A 226 -7.45 4.77 -16.09
CA HIS A 226 -6.85 5.91 -16.78
C HIS A 226 -6.15 5.48 -18.08
N ASP A 227 -6.01 6.40 -19.03
CA ASP A 227 -5.40 6.13 -20.35
C ASP A 227 -3.95 5.61 -20.20
N GLN A 228 -3.23 6.09 -19.20
CA GLN A 228 -1.84 5.76 -18.91
C GLN A 228 -1.64 4.41 -18.21
N SER A 229 -2.72 3.74 -17.79
CA SER A 229 -2.63 2.37 -17.27
C SER A 229 -2.58 1.36 -18.41
N ALA A 230 -1.89 0.23 -18.20
CA ALA A 230 -1.56 -0.75 -19.25
C ALA A 230 -2.60 -1.88 -19.41
N GLY A 231 -3.75 -1.82 -18.74
CA GLY A 231 -4.79 -2.84 -18.87
C GLY A 231 -5.42 -2.87 -20.26
N ASP A 232 -5.65 -4.06 -20.80
CA ASP A 232 -6.34 -4.24 -22.09
C ASP A 232 -7.74 -3.64 -22.09
N ILE A 233 -8.11 -3.00 -23.19
CA ILE A 233 -9.45 -2.48 -23.37
C ILE A 233 -10.31 -3.58 -24.00
N ILE A 234 -11.35 -3.99 -23.30
CA ILE A 234 -12.35 -4.95 -23.81
C ILE A 234 -13.74 -4.32 -23.85
N GLU A 235 -14.60 -4.86 -24.69
CA GLU A 235 -16.00 -4.50 -24.72
C GLU A 235 -16.84 -5.50 -23.90
N ARG A 236 -17.65 -4.99 -22.98
CA ARG A 236 -18.59 -5.81 -22.21
C ARG A 236 -19.91 -5.06 -22.05
N ASN A 237 -21.02 -5.71 -22.47
CA ASN A 237 -22.36 -5.12 -22.41
C ASN A 237 -22.43 -3.74 -23.12
N GLY A 238 -21.78 -3.60 -24.28
CA GLY A 238 -21.75 -2.35 -25.05
C GLY A 238 -20.90 -1.24 -24.44
N LYS A 239 -20.10 -1.54 -23.39
CA LYS A 239 -19.22 -0.57 -22.74
C LYS A 239 -17.77 -1.00 -22.86
N LYS A 240 -16.88 -0.06 -23.17
CA LYS A 240 -15.43 -0.25 -23.13
C LYS A 240 -14.96 -0.20 -21.68
N VAL A 241 -14.26 -1.26 -21.23
CA VAL A 241 -13.69 -1.38 -19.89
C VAL A 241 -12.22 -1.79 -19.99
N LYS A 242 -11.39 -1.32 -19.06
CA LYS A 242 -10.01 -1.79 -18.93
C LYS A 242 -9.94 -2.98 -17.98
N LEU A 243 -9.15 -3.98 -18.36
CA LEU A 243 -8.84 -5.12 -17.49
C LEU A 243 -7.90 -4.67 -16.36
N PHE A 244 -8.29 -5.03 -15.15
CA PHE A 244 -7.50 -4.79 -13.95
C PHE A 244 -7.53 -6.06 -13.09
N TYR A 245 -6.37 -6.55 -12.69
CA TYR A 245 -6.21 -7.80 -11.96
C TYR A 245 -5.11 -7.71 -10.90
N GLY A 246 -5.18 -8.59 -9.88
CA GLY A 246 -4.14 -8.68 -8.85
C GLY A 246 -2.86 -9.33 -9.38
N MET A 247 -1.71 -8.96 -8.84
CA MET A 247 -0.40 -9.52 -9.23
C MET A 247 -0.26 -11.01 -8.94
N SER A 248 -1.13 -11.58 -8.11
CA SER A 248 -1.21 -13.02 -7.83
C SER A 248 -2.35 -13.72 -8.58
N SER A 249 -2.97 -13.06 -9.58
CA SER A 249 -4.01 -13.66 -10.44
C SER A 249 -3.40 -14.60 -11.49
N ASP A 250 -4.23 -15.49 -12.05
CA ASP A 250 -3.81 -16.36 -13.17
C ASP A 250 -3.28 -15.56 -14.34
N THR A 251 -3.93 -14.42 -14.65
CA THR A 251 -3.50 -13.54 -15.74
C THR A 251 -2.08 -13.04 -15.52
N ALA A 252 -1.79 -12.50 -14.33
CA ALA A 252 -0.45 -12.04 -14.00
C ALA A 252 0.57 -13.18 -13.96
N MET A 253 0.19 -14.34 -13.41
CA MET A 253 1.10 -15.49 -13.31
C MET A 253 1.40 -16.11 -14.68
N LYS A 254 0.42 -16.23 -15.58
CA LYS A 254 0.65 -16.65 -16.96
C LYS A 254 1.56 -15.69 -17.71
N LYS A 255 1.37 -14.38 -17.49
CA LYS A 255 2.14 -13.33 -18.17
C LYS A 255 3.60 -13.25 -17.68
N HIS A 256 3.84 -13.46 -16.38
CA HIS A 256 5.12 -13.13 -15.74
C HIS A 256 5.83 -14.31 -15.07
N ALA A 257 5.14 -15.43 -14.80
CA ALA A 257 5.70 -16.58 -14.09
C ALA A 257 5.65 -17.89 -14.89
N GLY A 258 5.21 -17.86 -16.15
CA GLY A 258 5.15 -19.02 -17.03
C GLY A 258 4.11 -20.09 -16.67
N GLY A 259 3.27 -19.86 -15.66
CA GLY A 259 2.21 -20.79 -15.24
C GLY A 259 1.46 -20.33 -14.01
N VAL A 260 0.37 -21.03 -13.71
CA VAL A 260 -0.52 -20.75 -12.58
C VAL A 260 -0.28 -21.75 -11.47
N ALA A 261 -0.03 -21.32 -10.25
CA ALA A 261 0.01 -22.22 -9.11
C ALA A 261 -1.41 -22.75 -8.81
N GLU A 262 -1.53 -24.05 -8.60
CA GLU A 262 -2.77 -24.85 -8.56
C GLU A 262 -3.83 -24.32 -7.56
N TYR A 263 -3.40 -23.63 -6.49
CA TYR A 263 -4.29 -23.07 -5.46
C TYR A 263 -4.80 -21.66 -5.77
N ARG A 264 -4.47 -21.08 -6.94
CA ARG A 264 -4.82 -19.69 -7.28
C ARG A 264 -5.74 -19.63 -8.49
N GLU A 265 -6.98 -19.26 -8.26
CA GLU A 265 -7.96 -18.95 -9.32
C GLU A 265 -8.11 -17.42 -9.52
N THR A 266 -8.44 -17.04 -10.75
CA THR A 266 -8.55 -15.63 -11.14
C THR A 266 -9.81 -14.97 -10.59
N ARG A 267 -9.66 -13.80 -9.97
CA ARG A 267 -10.69 -12.76 -9.98
C ARG A 267 -10.23 -11.63 -10.91
N VAL A 268 -10.83 -11.55 -12.07
CA VAL A 268 -10.77 -10.34 -12.89
C VAL A 268 -11.89 -9.44 -12.39
N VAL A 269 -11.51 -8.33 -11.74
CA VAL A 269 -12.48 -7.29 -11.38
C VAL A 269 -12.40 -6.22 -12.46
N MET A 270 -13.54 -5.93 -13.05
CA MET A 270 -13.68 -4.82 -13.95
C MET A 270 -13.93 -3.56 -13.12
N SER A 271 -13.11 -2.56 -13.35
CA SER A 271 -13.34 -1.23 -12.80
C SER A 271 -14.46 -0.55 -13.61
N LEU A 272 -15.71 -0.78 -13.23
CA LEU A 272 -16.90 -0.25 -13.90
C LEU A 272 -17.12 1.26 -13.72
N PRO A 273 -16.80 1.92 -12.59
CA PRO A 273 -17.21 3.32 -12.41
C PRO A 273 -16.44 4.35 -13.24
N HIS A 274 -15.27 4.00 -13.78
CA HIS A 274 -14.39 4.93 -14.46
C HIS A 274 -14.38 4.77 -15.99
N ALA A 275 -14.82 3.63 -16.50
CA ALA A 275 -14.85 3.32 -17.93
C ALA A 275 -15.86 4.18 -18.72
N GLU A 276 -16.90 4.69 -18.10
CA GLU A 276 -17.89 5.55 -18.76
C GLU A 276 -17.35 6.94 -19.15
N LYS A 277 -16.15 7.31 -18.68
CA LYS A 277 -15.55 8.65 -18.90
C LYS A 277 -14.30 8.63 -19.78
N MET A 278 -13.95 7.50 -20.36
CA MET A 278 -12.71 7.33 -21.14
C MET A 278 -12.75 7.81 -22.58
N THR A 279 -13.85 8.39 -23.06
CA THR A 279 -13.91 8.96 -24.40
C THR A 279 -13.52 10.44 -24.36
N GLY A 280 -12.24 10.72 -24.52
CA GLY A 280 -11.74 12.05 -24.90
C GLY A 280 -10.84 12.75 -23.90
N THR A 281 -9.59 12.89 -24.31
CA THR A 281 -8.60 13.93 -24.05
C THR A 281 -8.05 14.15 -22.62
N THR A 282 -6.75 14.37 -22.58
CA THR A 282 -5.88 14.79 -21.46
C THR A 282 -6.46 15.84 -20.49
N GLY A 283 -7.44 16.62 -20.93
CA GLY A 283 -8.14 17.60 -20.09
C GLY A 283 -9.11 17.02 -19.06
N ARG A 284 -9.47 15.71 -19.14
CA ARG A 284 -10.39 15.07 -18.17
C ARG A 284 -9.67 14.50 -16.96
N THR A 285 -8.45 14.00 -17.13
CA THR A 285 -7.63 13.50 -16.01
C THR A 285 -7.43 14.62 -14.98
N LYS A 286 -7.08 15.83 -15.46
CA LYS A 286 -6.94 17.01 -14.60
C LYS A 286 -8.25 17.38 -13.89
N ARG A 287 -9.39 17.31 -14.58
CA ARG A 287 -10.72 17.62 -13.99
C ARG A 287 -11.19 16.55 -12.98
N GLN A 288 -10.85 15.28 -13.16
CA GLN A 288 -11.17 14.23 -12.18
C GLN A 288 -10.29 14.35 -10.93
N TRP A 289 -9.01 14.65 -11.10
CA TRP A 289 -8.10 14.99 -10.01
C TRP A 289 -8.56 16.23 -9.26
N ASP A 290 -8.90 17.31 -9.96
CA ASP A 290 -9.45 18.52 -9.34
C ASP A 290 -10.76 18.23 -8.59
N LYS A 291 -11.60 17.33 -9.07
CA LYS A 291 -12.82 16.89 -8.37
C LYS A 291 -12.51 15.98 -7.18
N GLY A 292 -11.56 15.05 -7.29
CA GLY A 292 -11.10 14.20 -6.19
C GLY A 292 -10.45 15.04 -5.09
N ILE A 293 -9.54 15.91 -5.45
CA ILE A 293 -8.90 16.87 -4.55
C ILE A 293 -9.90 17.85 -3.94
N LYS A 294 -10.90 18.33 -4.71
CA LYS A 294 -11.99 19.14 -4.18
C LYS A 294 -12.90 18.36 -3.23
N GLY A 295 -13.07 17.05 -3.43
CA GLY A 295 -13.74 16.15 -2.50
C GLY A 295 -12.99 16.02 -1.16
N MET A 296 -11.66 15.88 -1.20
CA MET A 296 -10.80 15.91 -0.01
C MET A 296 -10.87 17.26 0.73
N LYS A 297 -11.02 18.38 0.00
CA LYS A 297 -11.18 19.72 0.59
C LYS A 297 -12.49 19.93 1.34
N LYS A 298 -13.55 19.23 0.95
CA LYS A 298 -14.87 19.32 1.60
C LYS A 298 -14.99 18.42 2.83
N GLY A 299 -14.14 17.41 2.93
CA GLY A 299 -14.06 16.52 4.07
C GLY A 299 -13.08 17.05 5.11
N THR A 300 -13.40 18.12 5.81
CA THR A 300 -12.79 18.42 7.12
C THR A 300 -13.27 17.38 8.12
N CYS A 301 -12.83 16.13 7.98
CA CYS A 301 -12.73 15.24 9.12
C CYS A 301 -11.53 15.70 9.95
N VAL A 302 -11.78 16.64 10.86
CA VAL A 302 -10.99 16.71 12.07
C VAL A 302 -11.32 15.40 12.79
N PRO A 303 -10.40 14.46 13.00
CA PRO A 303 -10.67 13.34 13.88
C PRO A 303 -11.06 13.95 15.24
N PRO A 304 -12.09 13.45 15.92
CA PRO A 304 -12.28 13.82 17.29
C PRO A 304 -10.98 13.45 18.01
N LEU A 305 -10.31 14.43 18.56
CA LEU A 305 -9.23 14.23 19.51
C LEU A 305 -9.84 13.35 20.61
N LEU A 306 -9.50 12.08 20.61
CA LEU A 306 -9.77 11.22 21.76
C LEU A 306 -9.04 11.88 22.93
N PRO A 307 -9.77 12.27 24.00
CA PRO A 307 -9.12 12.88 25.14
C PRO A 307 -8.16 11.85 25.71
N ARG A 308 -6.87 12.20 25.76
CA ARG A 308 -5.89 11.48 26.56
C ARG A 308 -6.43 11.41 27.97
N SER A 309 -6.60 10.18 28.46
CA SER A 309 -6.85 9.83 29.87
C SER A 309 -7.81 10.74 30.62
N ALA A 310 -9.10 10.48 30.49
CA ALA A 310 -10.02 10.81 31.56
C ALA A 310 -9.83 9.76 32.66
N SER A 311 -9.18 10.16 33.74
CA SER A 311 -9.22 9.45 35.01
C SER A 311 -10.67 9.13 35.36
N LEU A 312 -10.97 7.87 35.63
CA LEU A 312 -12.22 7.41 36.18
C LEU A 312 -12.48 8.16 37.54
N SER A 313 -13.26 9.24 37.49
CA SER A 313 -13.83 9.79 38.66
C SER A 313 -15.10 8.99 38.97
N GLU A 314 -15.10 8.33 40.14
CA GLU A 314 -16.25 7.64 40.72
C GLU A 314 -17.45 8.59 40.82
N SER A 315 -18.50 8.33 40.05
CA SER A 315 -19.82 8.89 40.35
C SER A 315 -20.56 7.89 41.24
N LYS A 316 -20.64 8.20 42.53
CA LYS A 316 -21.54 7.53 43.47
C LYS A 316 -22.99 7.81 43.09
N SER A 317 -23.66 6.86 42.45
CA SER A 317 -25.12 6.83 42.43
C SER A 317 -25.62 5.81 43.46
N LYS A 318 -26.36 6.31 44.45
CA LYS A 318 -27.09 5.50 45.43
C LYS A 318 -28.22 4.76 44.72
N GLY A 319 -28.14 3.46 44.59
CA GLY A 319 -29.21 2.56 44.18
C GLY A 319 -29.34 1.43 45.20
N LYS A 320 -30.53 1.24 45.75
CA LYS A 320 -30.87 0.26 46.76
C LYS A 320 -30.62 -1.17 46.28
N VAL A 321 -29.89 -1.94 47.08
CA VAL A 321 -29.67 -3.38 46.91
C VAL A 321 -30.93 -4.13 47.38
N GLN A 322 -31.53 -4.94 46.50
CA GLN A 322 -32.38 -6.07 46.92
C GLN A 322 -31.61 -7.37 46.73
N ASN A 323 -31.61 -8.18 47.80
CA ASN A 323 -30.95 -9.46 47.90
C ASN A 323 -31.50 -10.47 46.88
N GLY A 324 -30.66 -11.04 46.05
CA GLY A 324 -30.93 -12.22 45.23
C GLY A 324 -29.68 -13.07 45.11
N LYS A 325 -29.71 -14.29 45.67
CA LYS A 325 -28.67 -15.28 45.59
C LYS A 325 -28.42 -15.71 44.12
N ILE A 326 -27.23 -15.58 43.62
CA ILE A 326 -26.81 -16.21 42.36
C ILE A 326 -25.66 -17.16 42.67
N GLY A 327 -25.89 -18.43 42.32
CA GLY A 327 -24.96 -19.52 42.53
C GLY A 327 -23.73 -19.43 41.63
N GLN A 328 -22.59 -19.79 42.19
CA GLN A 328 -21.32 -19.94 41.50
C GLN A 328 -21.36 -21.21 40.63
N GLN A 329 -21.31 -21.07 39.30
CA GLN A 329 -20.90 -22.15 38.43
C GLN A 329 -19.40 -22.02 38.12
N ARG A 330 -18.61 -22.93 38.70
CA ARG A 330 -17.21 -23.14 38.37
C ARG A 330 -17.13 -23.87 37.03
N LEU A 331 -16.57 -23.24 35.98
CA LEU A 331 -16.09 -23.92 34.80
C LEU A 331 -14.75 -24.61 35.12
N ARG A 332 -14.77 -25.95 35.15
CA ARG A 332 -13.55 -26.76 35.19
C ARG A 332 -13.00 -26.92 33.77
N PHE A 333 -11.79 -26.46 33.54
CA PHE A 333 -10.99 -26.83 32.38
C PHE A 333 -10.43 -28.24 32.60
N GLY A 334 -10.82 -29.17 31.71
CA GLY A 334 -10.28 -30.51 31.69
C GLY A 334 -8.89 -30.51 31.04
N SER A 335 -7.97 -31.21 31.69
CA SER A 335 -6.62 -31.55 31.22
C SER A 335 -6.65 -32.40 29.94
N ARG A 336 -5.82 -32.04 28.97
CA ARG A 336 -5.53 -32.86 27.77
C ARG A 336 -4.62 -34.04 28.12
N PRO A 337 -4.80 -35.19 27.47
CA PRO A 337 -3.74 -36.18 27.36
C PRO A 337 -2.80 -35.80 26.20
N GLU A 338 -1.51 -36.01 26.45
CA GLU A 338 -0.46 -35.99 25.45
C GLU A 338 -0.67 -37.13 24.43
N ASP A 339 -0.64 -36.81 23.13
CA ASP A 339 -0.30 -37.78 22.10
C ASP A 339 0.57 -37.11 21.04
N SER A 340 1.84 -37.47 21.13
CA SER A 340 2.91 -37.17 20.21
C SER A 340 2.86 -38.16 19.03
N SER A 341 2.45 -37.74 17.84
CA SER A 341 2.93 -38.34 16.59
C SER A 341 2.12 -37.76 15.42
N PHE A 342 2.68 -36.79 14.71
CA PHE A 342 2.43 -36.55 13.28
C PHE A 342 3.22 -35.32 12.82
N PHE A 343 4.52 -35.49 12.65
CA PHE A 343 5.32 -34.69 11.71
C PHE A 343 6.50 -35.55 11.26
N LYS A 344 6.33 -36.24 10.15
CA LYS A 344 7.44 -36.68 9.30
C LYS A 344 7.03 -36.55 7.82
N THR A 345 7.76 -35.67 7.16
CA THR A 345 8.24 -35.74 5.76
C THR A 345 7.20 -35.93 4.63
N THR A 346 7.04 -34.94 3.82
CA THR A 346 7.72 -34.75 2.49
C THR A 346 7.58 -33.32 2.03
#